data_efbf611ffff4cb852ff87df79a161cfe
#
_entry.id   efbf611ffff4cb852ff87df79a161cfe
#
_cell.length_a   1.000
_cell.length_b   1.000
_cell.length_c   1.000
_cell.angle_alpha   90.00
_cell.angle_beta   90.00
_cell.angle_gamma   90.00
#
_symmetry.space_group_name_H-M   'P 1'
#
loop_
_entity.id
_entity.type
_entity.pdbx_description
1 polymer ?
#
loop_
_entity_poly.entity_id
_entity_poly.type
_entity_poly.pdbx_seq_one_letter_code
_entity_poly.pdbx_strand_id
1 'polypeptide(L)'
;VGGGQFFSHGCHYIDILLWMLGRPVRGSHYGTNLCTPWMEKEGTSNATIEFESGALGYHFGTWGATGTRLGYAFHAHCEEGMLELALGPGQLIVHTRGEEHVAGKPVARQRQEVLLEAKNAKHTELEMAHFIDCIETGAKPLTDPVGSLEGLQVIWKLYEAEDSNSIADLRGLGLGTWQG
;
A
#
# COMPACT_ATOMS: atom_id res chain seq x y z
N VAL A 1 -6.12 11.78 20.99
CA VAL A 1 -5.30 10.59 20.88
C VAL A 1 -5.29 10.17 19.42
N GLY A 2 -4.44 10.74 18.60
CA GLY A 2 -4.23 10.34 17.22
C GLY A 2 -3.05 9.35 17.11
N GLY A 3 -2.96 8.63 16.00
CA GLY A 3 -1.74 7.93 15.61
C GLY A 3 -0.75 8.87 14.95
N GLY A 4 0.41 8.35 14.58
CA GLY A 4 1.43 9.05 13.84
C GLY A 4 1.22 9.01 12.33
N GLN A 5 2.32 8.90 11.60
CA GLN A 5 2.31 8.79 10.14
C GLN A 5 1.55 7.54 9.67
N PHE A 6 1.70 6.43 10.37
CA PHE A 6 1.07 5.18 10.01
C PHE A 6 -0.46 5.22 10.10
N PHE A 7 -1.00 5.83 11.17
CA PHE A 7 -2.44 6.00 11.30
C PHE A 7 -3.00 7.03 10.31
N SER A 8 -2.39 8.21 10.23
CA SER A 8 -2.99 9.34 9.52
C SER A 8 -2.79 9.30 8.00
N HIS A 9 -1.71 8.68 7.52
CA HIS A 9 -1.41 8.55 6.11
C HIS A 9 -1.30 7.09 5.67
N GLY A 10 -0.70 6.26 6.50
CA GLY A 10 -0.56 4.82 6.25
C GLY A 10 -1.89 4.11 6.10
N CYS A 11 -2.99 4.62 6.69
CA CYS A 11 -4.32 4.02 6.57
C CYS A 11 -4.75 3.84 5.11
N HIS A 12 -4.44 4.77 4.21
CA HIS A 12 -4.75 4.64 2.79
C HIS A 12 -4.00 3.47 2.13
N TYR A 13 -2.77 3.22 2.54
CA TYR A 13 -1.92 2.18 1.96
C TYR A 13 -2.22 0.80 2.55
N ILE A 14 -2.56 0.74 3.83
CA ILE A 14 -3.02 -0.52 4.45
C ILE A 14 -4.34 -0.96 3.82
N ASP A 15 -5.26 -0.03 3.59
CA ASP A 15 -6.51 -0.30 2.89
C ASP A 15 -6.28 -0.89 1.49
N ILE A 16 -5.38 -0.30 0.71
CA ILE A 16 -4.99 -0.80 -0.60
C ILE A 16 -4.34 -2.20 -0.51
N LEU A 17 -3.46 -2.43 0.48
CA LEU A 17 -2.85 -3.75 0.68
C LEU A 17 -3.91 -4.82 0.98
N LEU A 18 -4.86 -4.52 1.87
CA LEU A 18 -5.97 -5.42 2.19
C LEU A 18 -6.85 -5.67 0.97
N TRP A 19 -7.14 -4.63 0.20
CA TRP A 19 -7.93 -4.74 -1.02
C TRP A 19 -7.27 -5.63 -2.08
N MET A 20 -5.95 -5.50 -2.27
CA MET A 20 -5.21 -6.23 -3.30
C MET A 20 -4.79 -7.64 -2.87
N LEU A 21 -4.43 -7.84 -1.60
CA LEU A 21 -3.81 -9.07 -1.10
C LEU A 21 -4.77 -9.92 -0.24
N GLY A 22 -5.93 -9.37 0.13
CA GLY A 22 -6.96 -10.08 0.87
C GLY A 22 -6.75 -10.07 2.38
N ARG A 23 -6.97 -11.21 3.04
CA ARG A 23 -6.99 -11.31 4.50
C ARG A 23 -5.60 -11.39 5.10
N PRO A 24 -5.27 -10.51 6.06
CA PRO A 24 -4.01 -10.55 6.77
C PRO A 24 -3.99 -11.67 7.82
N VAL A 25 -2.83 -12.24 8.09
CA VAL A 25 -2.60 -13.31 9.07
C VAL A 25 -1.85 -12.79 10.28
N ARG A 26 -0.73 -12.14 10.05
CA ARG A 26 0.15 -11.58 11.08
C ARG A 26 0.99 -10.44 10.53
N GLY A 27 1.52 -9.62 11.44
CA GLY A 27 2.37 -8.53 11.02
C GLY A 27 3.17 -7.91 12.15
N SER A 28 4.04 -7.00 11.78
CA SER A 28 4.83 -6.18 12.70
C SER A 28 4.83 -4.73 12.23
N HIS A 29 4.99 -3.82 13.17
CA HIS A 29 5.17 -2.40 12.93
C HIS A 29 6.34 -1.88 13.76
N TYR A 30 7.04 -0.91 13.22
CA TYR A 30 8.08 -0.14 13.91
C TYR A 30 7.96 1.32 13.53
N GLY A 31 7.81 2.16 14.54
CA GLY A 31 7.73 3.60 14.41
C GLY A 31 8.91 4.33 15.04
N THR A 32 9.24 5.51 14.54
CA THR A 32 10.26 6.38 15.13
C THR A 32 9.95 7.86 14.89
N ASN A 33 10.37 8.70 15.85
CA ASN A 33 10.31 10.16 15.76
C ASN A 33 11.67 10.78 15.39
N LEU A 34 12.64 9.97 15.00
CA LEU A 34 13.89 10.53 14.46
C LEU A 34 13.55 11.41 13.26
N CYS A 35 14.10 12.61 13.22
CA CYS A 35 13.83 13.66 12.23
C CYS A 35 12.41 14.28 12.29
N THR A 36 11.56 13.88 13.22
CA THR A 36 10.22 14.47 13.47
C THR A 36 9.96 14.69 14.96
N PRO A 37 10.86 15.36 15.73
CA PRO A 37 10.77 15.43 17.19
C PRO A 37 9.58 16.26 17.70
N TRP A 38 8.89 16.97 16.83
CA TRP A 38 7.69 17.76 17.15
C TRP A 38 6.40 16.93 17.18
N MET A 39 6.45 15.66 16.73
CA MET A 39 5.28 14.79 16.67
C MET A 39 5.13 13.98 17.97
N GLU A 40 3.88 13.81 18.43
CA GLU A 40 3.57 12.99 19.62
C GLU A 40 3.73 11.49 19.35
N LYS A 41 3.43 11.06 18.10
CA LYS A 41 3.57 9.70 17.62
C LYS A 41 4.57 9.68 16.46
N GLU A 42 4.87 8.53 15.96
CA GLU A 42 5.90 8.33 14.94
C GLU A 42 5.68 9.20 13.68
N GLY A 43 6.74 9.82 13.21
CA GLY A 43 6.79 10.49 11.91
C GLY A 43 7.32 9.62 10.80
N THR A 44 7.93 8.49 11.17
CA THR A 44 8.38 7.45 10.24
C THR A 44 7.90 6.10 10.72
N SER A 45 7.29 5.32 9.84
CA SER A 45 6.75 4.00 10.14
C SER A 45 7.15 2.96 9.09
N ASN A 46 7.30 1.73 9.54
CA ASN A 46 7.48 0.56 8.69
C ASN A 46 6.57 -0.56 9.20
N ALA A 47 5.75 -1.13 8.32
CA ALA A 47 4.92 -2.28 8.64
C ALA A 47 5.15 -3.39 7.62
N THR A 48 5.12 -4.63 8.09
CA THR A 48 5.13 -5.83 7.26
C THR A 48 3.98 -6.72 7.66
N ILE A 49 3.21 -7.20 6.68
CA ILE A 49 2.00 -8.02 6.87
C ILE A 49 2.11 -9.26 5.99
N GLU A 50 1.87 -10.42 6.57
CA GLU A 50 1.68 -11.68 5.87
C GLU A 50 0.18 -11.92 5.65
N PHE A 51 -0.18 -12.36 4.43
CA PHE A 51 -1.56 -12.62 4.01
C PHE A 51 -1.84 -14.12 3.88
N GLU A 52 -3.12 -14.53 3.93
CA GLU A 52 -3.54 -15.94 3.79
C GLU A 52 -3.02 -16.62 2.52
N SER A 53 -2.83 -15.86 1.45
CA SER A 53 -2.22 -16.33 0.19
C SER A 53 -0.73 -16.66 0.28
N GLY A 54 -0.07 -16.29 1.38
CA GLY A 54 1.38 -16.32 1.54
C GLY A 54 2.08 -15.08 0.98
N ALA A 55 1.35 -14.13 0.39
CA ALA A 55 1.92 -12.87 -0.04
C ALA A 55 2.41 -12.03 1.16
N LEU A 56 3.43 -11.23 0.94
CA LEU A 56 3.94 -10.26 1.90
C LEU A 56 3.63 -8.84 1.40
N GLY A 57 2.91 -8.09 2.21
CA GLY A 57 2.74 -6.65 2.02
C GLY A 57 3.66 -5.87 2.95
N TYR A 58 4.18 -4.77 2.47
CA TYR A 58 4.93 -3.84 3.31
C TYR A 58 4.51 -2.40 3.07
N HIS A 59 4.58 -1.61 4.11
CA HIS A 59 4.39 -0.17 4.08
C HIS A 59 5.61 0.52 4.68
N PHE A 60 6.12 1.52 4.00
CA PHE A 60 7.07 2.46 4.56
C PHE A 60 6.57 3.87 4.30
N GLY A 61 6.46 4.67 5.35
CA GLY A 61 6.04 6.06 5.28
C GLY A 61 6.86 6.95 6.19
N THR A 62 7.19 8.15 5.73
CA THR A 62 7.98 9.08 6.51
C THR A 62 7.63 10.54 6.18
N TRP A 63 7.54 11.36 7.20
CA TRP A 63 7.47 12.82 7.09
C TRP A 63 8.81 13.48 7.43
N GLY A 64 9.79 12.70 7.85
CA GLY A 64 11.13 13.18 8.24
C GLY A 64 12.22 13.01 7.17
N ALA A 65 11.94 12.29 6.09
CA ALA A 65 12.95 12.06 5.06
C ALA A 65 13.10 13.27 4.13
N THR A 66 14.35 13.53 3.76
CA THR A 66 14.71 14.54 2.76
C THR A 66 15.42 13.86 1.60
N GLY A 67 15.04 14.24 0.37
CA GLY A 67 15.73 13.77 -0.84
C GLY A 67 15.42 12.33 -1.24
N THR A 68 14.20 11.86 -0.98
CA THR A 68 13.77 10.53 -1.45
C THR A 68 13.72 10.50 -2.99
N ARG A 69 14.21 9.43 -3.59
CA ARG A 69 14.12 9.21 -5.05
C ARG A 69 12.76 8.69 -5.49
N LEU A 70 12.14 7.90 -4.64
CA LEU A 70 10.80 7.39 -4.83
C LEU A 70 9.89 8.22 -3.93
N GLY A 71 9.01 8.99 -4.52
CA GLY A 71 7.93 9.63 -3.79
C GLY A 71 6.88 8.59 -3.39
N TYR A 72 5.63 8.85 -3.70
CA TYR A 72 4.60 7.84 -3.55
C TYR A 72 4.73 6.82 -4.67
N ALA A 73 5.01 5.57 -4.31
CA ALA A 73 5.14 4.47 -5.26
C ALA A 73 4.61 3.17 -4.66
N PHE A 74 4.06 2.33 -5.53
CA PHE A 74 3.65 0.97 -5.20
C PHE A 74 4.41 0.00 -6.08
N HIS A 75 4.95 -1.05 -5.47
CA HIS A 75 5.61 -2.13 -6.18
C HIS A 75 4.90 -3.44 -5.88
N ALA A 76 4.46 -4.14 -6.91
CA ALA A 76 3.93 -5.49 -6.80
C ALA A 76 4.88 -6.46 -7.50
N HIS A 77 5.60 -7.25 -6.71
CA HIS A 77 6.50 -8.29 -7.19
C HIS A 77 5.70 -9.57 -7.45
N CYS A 78 5.70 -10.01 -8.70
CA CYS A 78 4.98 -11.19 -9.18
C CYS A 78 5.96 -12.21 -9.78
N GLU A 79 5.46 -13.41 -10.15
CA GLU A 79 6.31 -14.48 -10.70
C GLU A 79 7.02 -14.07 -11.99
N GLU A 80 6.33 -13.35 -12.88
CA GLU A 80 6.84 -12.99 -14.21
C GLU A 80 7.50 -11.60 -14.24
N GLY A 81 7.44 -10.83 -13.16
CA GLY A 81 8.01 -9.49 -13.13
C GLY A 81 7.53 -8.63 -11.97
N MET A 82 7.54 -7.33 -12.17
CA MET A 82 7.11 -6.34 -11.20
C MET A 82 6.23 -5.29 -11.86
N LEU A 83 5.16 -4.92 -11.20
CA LEU A 83 4.40 -3.71 -11.50
C LEU A 83 4.87 -2.58 -10.58
N GLU A 84 5.11 -1.43 -11.18
CA GLU A 84 5.45 -0.20 -10.47
C GLU A 84 4.39 0.86 -10.79
N LEU A 85 3.72 1.36 -9.77
CA LEU A 85 2.89 2.56 -9.89
C LEU A 85 3.65 3.74 -9.28
N ALA A 86 4.18 4.59 -10.14
CA ALA A 86 4.90 5.81 -9.76
C ALA A 86 3.93 6.99 -9.78
N LEU A 87 3.41 7.41 -8.61
CA LEU A 87 2.38 8.43 -8.53
C LEU A 87 2.88 9.83 -8.90
N GLY A 88 4.16 10.15 -8.65
CA GLY A 88 4.73 11.44 -9.02
C GLY A 88 4.66 11.71 -10.53
N PRO A 89 5.22 10.85 -11.38
CA PRO A 89 5.09 10.95 -12.83
C PRO A 89 3.71 10.48 -13.36
N GLY A 90 2.89 9.81 -12.54
CA GLY A 90 1.60 9.29 -12.96
C GLY A 90 1.71 8.10 -13.93
N GLN A 91 2.65 7.19 -13.69
CA GLN A 91 2.94 6.08 -14.58
C GLN A 91 2.69 4.72 -13.93
N LEU A 92 2.06 3.81 -14.68
CA LEU A 92 2.03 2.38 -14.39
C LEU A 92 3.04 1.70 -15.32
N ILE A 93 4.02 1.05 -14.73
CA ILE A 93 5.15 0.46 -15.44
C ILE A 93 5.20 -1.03 -15.14
N VAL A 94 5.40 -1.85 -16.16
CA VAL A 94 5.72 -3.26 -16.00
C VAL A 94 7.21 -3.50 -16.25
N HIS A 95 7.81 -4.24 -15.34
CA HIS A 95 9.20 -4.70 -15.45
C HIS A 95 9.16 -6.21 -15.64
N THR A 96 9.71 -6.71 -16.75
CA THR A 96 9.77 -8.15 -17.05
C THR A 96 11.20 -8.60 -17.27
N ARG A 97 11.42 -9.88 -17.12
CA ARG A 97 12.69 -10.50 -17.51
C ARG A 97 12.70 -10.68 -19.03
N GLY A 98 13.77 -10.26 -19.65
CA GLY A 98 14.06 -10.48 -21.05
C GLY A 98 15.40 -11.18 -21.20
N GLU A 99 15.66 -11.66 -22.39
CA GLU A 99 16.94 -12.25 -22.75
C GLU A 99 17.46 -11.57 -24.02
N GLU A 100 18.73 -11.21 -24.01
CA GLU A 100 19.44 -10.67 -25.15
C GLU A 100 20.64 -11.55 -25.43
N HIS A 101 20.94 -11.83 -26.70
CA HIS A 101 22.12 -12.59 -27.07
C HIS A 101 23.29 -11.64 -27.37
N VAL A 102 24.32 -11.65 -26.52
CA VAL A 102 25.55 -10.89 -26.72
C VAL A 102 26.68 -11.86 -27.04
N ALA A 103 27.29 -11.70 -28.21
CA ALA A 103 28.32 -12.61 -28.72
C ALA A 103 27.91 -14.09 -28.71
N GLY A 104 26.62 -14.37 -29.04
CA GLY A 104 26.06 -15.72 -29.11
C GLY A 104 25.74 -16.36 -27.75
N LYS A 105 25.86 -15.63 -26.64
CA LYS A 105 25.50 -16.09 -25.30
C LYS A 105 24.26 -15.36 -24.79
N PRO A 106 23.31 -16.07 -24.14
CA PRO A 106 22.16 -15.43 -23.52
C PRO A 106 22.60 -14.57 -22.34
N VAL A 107 22.13 -13.35 -22.30
CA VAL A 107 22.33 -12.40 -21.21
C VAL A 107 20.97 -11.92 -20.74
N ALA A 108 20.69 -12.11 -19.45
CA ALA A 108 19.45 -11.62 -18.86
C ALA A 108 19.40 -10.08 -18.94
N ARG A 109 18.27 -9.58 -19.45
CA ARG A 109 17.98 -8.15 -19.51
C ARG A 109 16.66 -7.87 -18.81
N GLN A 110 16.58 -6.76 -18.13
CA GLN A 110 15.32 -6.22 -17.67
C GLN A 110 14.68 -5.43 -18.82
N ARG A 111 13.42 -5.72 -19.10
CA ARG A 111 12.58 -4.91 -19.99
C ARG A 111 11.63 -4.09 -19.14
N GLN A 112 11.39 -2.88 -19.59
CA GLN A 112 10.48 -1.95 -18.95
C GLN A 112 9.53 -1.43 -20.01
N GLU A 113 8.23 -1.43 -19.67
CA GLU A 113 7.17 -0.91 -20.53
C GLU A 113 6.23 -0.06 -19.70
N VAL A 114 5.91 1.14 -20.19
CA VAL A 114 4.91 2.01 -19.59
C VAL A 114 3.55 1.60 -20.12
N LEU A 115 2.71 1.04 -19.25
CA LEU A 115 1.36 0.57 -19.60
C LEU A 115 0.34 1.70 -19.60
N LEU A 116 0.51 2.67 -18.71
CA LEU A 116 -0.40 3.80 -18.55
C LEU A 116 0.36 5.04 -18.13
N GLU A 117 -0.03 6.18 -18.72
CA GLU A 117 0.37 7.51 -18.25
C GLU A 117 -0.87 8.35 -17.93
N ALA A 118 -0.89 8.94 -16.75
CA ALA A 118 -1.93 9.86 -16.31
C ALA A 118 -1.33 11.20 -15.96
N LYS A 119 -1.85 12.27 -16.56
CA LYS A 119 -1.33 13.63 -16.35
C LYS A 119 -1.64 14.21 -14.96
N ASN A 120 -2.62 13.67 -14.25
CA ASN A 120 -3.04 14.09 -12.91
C ASN A 120 -3.20 12.88 -12.00
N ALA A 121 -2.53 12.89 -10.85
CA ALA A 121 -2.55 11.77 -9.91
C ALA A 121 -3.76 11.78 -8.94
N LYS A 122 -4.54 12.88 -8.89
CA LYS A 122 -5.73 12.98 -8.02
C LYS A 122 -6.93 13.38 -8.87
N HIS A 123 -7.85 12.45 -9.05
CA HIS A 123 -9.08 12.61 -9.78
C HIS A 123 -10.27 12.70 -8.81
N THR A 124 -10.29 13.73 -7.95
CA THR A 124 -11.38 13.94 -6.99
C THR A 124 -12.73 14.14 -7.65
N GLU A 125 -12.77 14.58 -8.90
CA GLU A 125 -13.98 14.66 -9.72
C GLU A 125 -14.58 13.29 -10.01
N LEU A 126 -13.75 12.26 -10.25
CA LEU A 126 -14.23 10.89 -10.47
C LEU A 126 -14.74 10.26 -9.17
N GLU A 127 -14.09 10.54 -8.06
CA GLU A 127 -14.50 10.11 -6.74
C GLU A 127 -15.88 10.70 -6.37
N MET A 128 -16.08 11.98 -6.63
CA MET A 128 -17.34 12.65 -6.39
C MET A 128 -18.45 12.13 -7.34
N ALA A 129 -18.15 11.91 -8.62
CA ALA A 129 -19.08 11.34 -9.58
C ALA A 129 -19.54 9.94 -9.11
N HIS A 130 -18.60 9.08 -8.72
CA HIS A 130 -18.91 7.75 -8.18
C HIS A 130 -19.81 7.82 -6.94
N PHE A 131 -19.54 8.77 -6.03
CA PHE A 131 -20.38 8.95 -4.85
C PHE A 131 -21.81 9.35 -5.21
N ILE A 132 -22.00 10.26 -6.17
CA ILE A 132 -23.32 10.68 -6.66
C ILE A 132 -24.04 9.49 -7.33
N ASP A 133 -23.34 8.75 -8.20
CA ASP A 133 -23.90 7.56 -8.86
C ASP A 133 -24.38 6.51 -7.83
N CYS A 134 -23.64 6.30 -6.75
CA CYS A 134 -24.05 5.41 -5.66
C CYS A 134 -25.34 5.88 -4.99
N ILE A 135 -25.51 7.20 -4.79
CA ILE A 135 -26.75 7.77 -4.23
C ILE A 135 -27.93 7.57 -5.19
N GLU A 136 -27.73 7.85 -6.47
CA GLU A 136 -28.80 7.77 -7.48
C GLU A 136 -29.25 6.33 -7.77
N THR A 137 -28.30 5.39 -7.78
CA THR A 137 -28.56 3.99 -8.15
C THR A 137 -28.81 3.08 -6.94
N GLY A 138 -28.45 3.50 -5.73
CA GLY A 138 -28.43 2.67 -4.54
C GLY A 138 -27.30 1.63 -4.54
N ALA A 139 -26.32 1.77 -5.43
CA ALA A 139 -25.17 0.88 -5.48
C ALA A 139 -24.26 1.05 -4.26
N LYS A 140 -23.60 -0.02 -3.85
CA LYS A 140 -22.59 0.03 -2.77
C LYS A 140 -21.35 0.77 -3.29
N PRO A 141 -20.83 1.77 -2.54
CA PRO A 141 -19.60 2.45 -2.93
C PRO A 141 -18.37 1.50 -2.87
N LEU A 142 -17.36 1.77 -3.68
CA LEU A 142 -16.11 1.01 -3.70
C LEU A 142 -15.39 1.04 -2.35
N THR A 143 -15.50 2.16 -1.63
CA THR A 143 -15.02 2.31 -0.25
C THR A 143 -16.21 2.63 0.66
N ASP A 144 -16.33 1.91 1.75
CA ASP A 144 -17.39 2.13 2.73
C ASP A 144 -16.82 2.22 4.15
N PRO A 145 -17.60 2.75 5.13
CA PRO A 145 -17.11 2.92 6.50
C PRO A 145 -16.70 1.62 7.18
N VAL A 146 -17.34 0.49 6.83
CA VAL A 146 -17.04 -0.81 7.44
C VAL A 146 -15.66 -1.28 6.96
N GLY A 147 -15.41 -1.27 5.66
CA GLY A 147 -14.11 -1.63 5.10
C GLY A 147 -12.98 -0.73 5.61
N SER A 148 -13.22 0.58 5.67
CA SER A 148 -12.25 1.54 6.21
C SER A 148 -11.95 1.28 7.68
N LEU A 149 -12.95 0.90 8.48
CA LEU A 149 -12.75 0.55 9.89
C LEU A 149 -11.91 -0.73 10.05
N GLU A 150 -12.07 -1.70 9.18
CA GLU A 150 -11.25 -2.93 9.18
C GLU A 150 -9.78 -2.61 8.95
N GLY A 151 -9.44 -1.73 8.02
CA GLY A 151 -8.08 -1.23 7.81
C GLY A 151 -7.50 -0.56 9.04
N LEU A 152 -8.30 0.26 9.73
CA LEU A 152 -7.88 0.89 10.99
C LEU A 152 -7.68 -0.12 12.12
N GLN A 153 -8.49 -1.18 12.21
CA GLN A 153 -8.31 -2.26 13.19
C GLN A 153 -6.98 -2.99 12.99
N VAL A 154 -6.57 -3.23 11.75
CA VAL A 154 -5.25 -3.79 11.44
C VAL A 154 -4.14 -2.87 11.95
N ILE A 155 -4.24 -1.56 11.72
CA ILE A 155 -3.26 -0.59 12.19
C ILE A 155 -3.16 -0.59 13.72
N TRP A 156 -4.29 -0.59 14.42
CA TRP A 156 -4.29 -0.61 15.89
C TRP A 156 -3.70 -1.90 16.47
N LYS A 157 -3.99 -3.05 15.85
CA LYS A 157 -3.36 -4.31 16.25
C LYS A 157 -1.85 -4.31 16.06
N LEU A 158 -1.37 -3.66 15.00
CA LEU A 158 0.06 -3.50 14.76
C LEU A 158 0.71 -2.58 15.79
N TYR A 159 0.06 -1.48 16.19
CA TYR A 159 0.54 -0.63 17.29
C TYR A 159 0.55 -1.36 18.63
N GLU A 160 -0.53 -2.11 18.98
CA GLU A 160 -0.58 -2.90 20.22
C GLU A 160 0.56 -3.93 20.28
N ALA A 161 0.88 -4.56 19.15
CA ALA A 161 1.98 -5.52 19.06
C ALA A 161 3.35 -4.85 19.19
N GLU A 162 3.54 -3.67 18.62
CA GLU A 162 4.78 -2.87 18.81
C GLU A 162 4.95 -2.51 20.28
N ASP A 163 3.93 -1.96 20.92
CA ASP A 163 3.96 -1.57 22.36
C ASP A 163 4.27 -2.76 23.26
N SER A 164 3.82 -3.97 22.90
CA SER A 164 4.08 -5.21 23.63
C SER A 164 5.31 -5.98 23.17
N ASN A 165 6.06 -5.45 22.20
CA ASN A 165 7.22 -6.09 21.57
C ASN A 165 6.90 -7.52 21.07
N SER A 166 5.79 -7.66 20.37
CA SER A 166 5.27 -8.92 19.84
C SER A 166 4.92 -8.85 18.36
N ILE A 167 4.52 -9.98 17.78
CA ILE A 167 3.93 -10.06 16.46
C ILE A 167 2.42 -9.96 16.58
N ALA A 168 1.79 -9.10 15.81
CA ALA A 168 0.33 -8.98 15.77
C ALA A 168 -0.31 -10.21 15.15
N ASP A 169 -1.33 -10.76 15.81
CA ASP A 169 -2.26 -11.70 15.19
C ASP A 169 -3.37 -10.89 14.53
N LEU A 170 -3.43 -10.97 13.18
CA LEU A 170 -4.36 -10.22 12.35
C LEU A 170 -5.47 -11.08 11.77
N ARG A 171 -5.54 -12.37 12.13
CA ARG A 171 -6.56 -13.29 11.64
C ARG A 171 -7.96 -12.83 12.04
N GLY A 172 -8.89 -12.92 11.10
CA GLY A 172 -10.26 -12.45 11.27
C GLY A 172 -10.46 -10.95 11.02
N LEU A 173 -9.39 -10.21 10.73
CA LEU A 173 -9.43 -8.82 10.27
C LEU A 173 -9.29 -8.76 8.74
N GLY A 174 -9.58 -7.60 8.19
CA GLY A 174 -9.43 -7.31 6.77
C GLY A 174 -10.78 -7.18 6.07
N LEU A 175 -10.75 -6.61 4.88
CA LEU A 175 -11.94 -6.38 4.08
C LEU A 175 -12.67 -7.71 3.85
N GLY A 176 -13.93 -7.77 4.24
CA GLY A 176 -14.81 -8.86 3.84
C GLY A 176 -14.69 -9.03 2.32
N THR A 177 -14.55 -10.26 1.87
CA THR A 177 -14.23 -10.66 0.50
C THR A 177 -14.79 -9.69 -0.55
N TRP A 178 -13.91 -8.96 -1.22
CA TRP A 178 -14.26 -8.29 -2.45
C TRP A 178 -14.73 -9.36 -3.44
N GLN A 179 -16.02 -9.34 -3.71
CA GLN A 179 -16.59 -10.15 -4.78
C GLN A 179 -16.59 -9.25 -6.01
N GLY A 180 -15.53 -9.38 -6.82
CA GLY A 180 -15.42 -8.75 -8.12
C GLY A 180 -16.51 -9.14 -9.09
#